data_00bf9826eab33b01ca46a414017bcb4e
#
_entry.id   00bf9826eab33b01ca46a414017bcb4e
#
_cell.length_a   1.000
_cell.length_b   1.000
_cell.length_c   1.000
_cell.angle_alpha   90.00
_cell.angle_beta   90.00
_cell.angle_gamma   90.00
#
_symmetry.space_group_name_H-M   'P 1'
#
loop_
_entity.id
_entity.type
_entity.pdbx_description
1 polymer ?
#
loop_
_entity_poly.entity_id
_entity_poly.type
_entity_poly.pdbx_seq_one_letter_code
_entity_poly.pdbx_strand_id
1 'polypeptide(L)'
;TLFDYDLAKLAEQKDWYEEFKVLCKDKIIDVLDKTILEGLKSKVIFGIISSPLTLEKITSNTRGAITGWAFKNNPIPSETRMQSIKRSIFTPLKDIYQAGQWTFSPSGLPISILTGKLAADKVHKKLHKFQR
;
A
#
# COMPACT_ATOMS: atom_id res chain seq x y z
N THR A 1 9.52 -9.13 -0.13
CA THR A 1 10.65 -8.35 -0.67
C THR A 1 10.13 -7.07 -1.25
N LEU A 2 10.67 -5.94 -0.79
CA LEU A 2 10.39 -4.64 -1.40
C LEU A 2 11.17 -4.55 -2.73
N PHE A 3 10.51 -4.05 -3.75
CA PHE A 3 11.09 -3.93 -5.07
C PHE A 3 11.16 -2.46 -5.48
N ASP A 4 12.23 -2.10 -6.15
CA ASP A 4 12.41 -0.73 -6.63
C ASP A 4 11.51 -0.46 -7.86
N TYR A 5 10.74 0.63 -7.80
CA TYR A 5 9.85 1.02 -8.89
C TYR A 5 10.61 1.42 -10.15
N ASP A 6 11.71 2.18 -10.00
CA ASP A 6 12.44 2.71 -11.14
C ASP A 6 13.17 1.60 -11.88
N LEU A 7 13.63 0.56 -11.16
CA LEU A 7 14.20 -0.64 -11.77
C LEU A 7 13.14 -1.41 -12.58
N ALA A 8 11.93 -1.58 -12.04
CA ALA A 8 10.83 -2.22 -12.77
C ALA A 8 10.44 -1.42 -14.02
N LYS A 9 10.45 -0.07 -13.90
CA LYS A 9 10.16 0.84 -15.01
C LYS A 9 11.23 0.78 -16.09
N LEU A 10 12.49 0.70 -15.71
CA LEU A 10 13.61 0.52 -16.64
C LEU A 10 13.51 -0.82 -17.41
N ALA A 11 13.14 -1.90 -16.72
CA ALA A 11 12.93 -3.19 -17.36
C ALA A 11 11.79 -3.14 -18.40
N GLU A 12 10.69 -2.43 -18.09
CA GLU A 12 9.58 -2.21 -19.02
C GLU A 12 10.05 -1.40 -20.26
N GLN A 13 10.80 -0.33 -20.06
CA GLN A 13 11.31 0.50 -21.16
C GLN A 13 12.29 -0.21 -22.09
N LYS A 14 12.91 -1.29 -21.61
CA LYS A 14 13.84 -2.13 -22.39
C LYS A 14 13.21 -3.41 -22.93
N ASP A 15 11.90 -3.52 -22.90
CA ASP A 15 11.13 -4.71 -23.31
C ASP A 15 11.58 -6.00 -22.61
N TRP A 16 12.09 -5.89 -21.38
CA TRP A 16 12.62 -7.01 -20.60
C TRP A 16 11.81 -7.28 -19.33
N TYR A 17 10.65 -6.66 -19.18
CA TYR A 17 9.90 -6.67 -17.94
C TYR A 17 9.35 -8.06 -17.57
N GLU A 18 8.87 -8.84 -18.52
CA GLU A 18 8.31 -10.16 -18.23
C GLU A 18 9.41 -11.17 -17.84
N GLU A 19 10.52 -11.19 -18.56
CA GLU A 19 11.69 -12.01 -18.23
C GLU A 19 12.26 -11.63 -16.87
N PHE A 20 12.31 -10.35 -16.58
CA PHE A 20 12.73 -9.82 -15.28
C PHE A 20 11.85 -10.36 -14.14
N LYS A 21 10.53 -10.39 -14.29
CA LYS A 21 9.62 -10.98 -13.31
C LYS A 21 9.88 -12.46 -13.10
N VAL A 22 10.07 -13.20 -14.20
CA VAL A 22 10.39 -14.63 -14.13
C VAL A 22 11.70 -14.87 -13.37
N LEU A 23 12.76 -14.13 -13.69
CA LEU A 23 14.04 -14.22 -12.98
C LEU A 23 13.90 -13.93 -11.48
N CYS A 24 13.15 -12.91 -11.11
CA CYS A 24 12.90 -12.58 -9.72
C CYS A 24 12.15 -13.70 -9.00
N LYS A 25 11.11 -14.26 -9.64
CA LYS A 25 10.34 -15.38 -9.08
C LYS A 25 11.25 -16.59 -8.84
N ASP A 26 12.00 -16.98 -9.86
CA ASP A 26 12.85 -18.16 -9.79
C ASP A 26 13.96 -17.98 -8.73
N LYS A 27 14.52 -16.78 -8.63
CA LYS A 27 15.51 -16.47 -7.59
C LYS A 27 14.93 -16.55 -6.19
N ILE A 28 13.70 -16.07 -5.99
CA ILE A 28 13.03 -16.16 -4.68
C ILE A 28 12.76 -17.63 -4.32
N ILE A 29 12.28 -18.42 -5.26
CA ILE A 29 12.05 -19.86 -5.07
C ILE A 29 13.35 -20.57 -4.73
N ASP A 30 14.43 -20.30 -5.48
CA ASP A 30 15.75 -20.88 -5.21
C ASP A 30 16.30 -20.54 -3.81
N VAL A 31 16.12 -19.29 -3.37
CA VAL A 31 16.56 -18.88 -2.03
C VAL A 31 15.73 -19.59 -0.96
N LEU A 32 14.43 -19.65 -1.10
CA LEU A 32 13.55 -20.33 -0.15
C LEU A 32 13.84 -21.84 -0.08
N ASP A 33 14.04 -22.48 -1.23
CA ASP A 33 14.36 -23.89 -1.33
C ASP A 33 15.67 -24.25 -0.60
N LYS A 34 16.67 -23.40 -0.71
CA LYS A 34 17.99 -23.61 -0.11
C LYS A 34 18.09 -23.23 1.36
N THR A 35 17.12 -22.46 1.90
CA THR A 35 17.25 -21.89 3.25
C THR A 35 16.20 -22.37 4.23
N ILE A 36 14.93 -22.30 3.87
CA ILE A 36 13.82 -22.48 4.82
C ILE A 36 12.92 -23.66 4.43
N LEU A 37 12.73 -23.90 3.14
CA LEU A 37 11.75 -24.84 2.62
C LEU A 37 12.41 -25.82 1.64
N GLU A 38 13.27 -26.69 2.12
CA GLU A 38 13.96 -27.70 1.31
C GLU A 38 12.98 -28.53 0.47
N GLY A 39 13.27 -28.66 -0.83
CA GLY A 39 12.41 -29.33 -1.79
C GLY A 39 11.25 -28.51 -2.31
N LEU A 40 11.13 -27.21 -1.96
CA LEU A 40 10.07 -26.32 -2.44
C LEU A 40 10.03 -26.27 -3.95
N LYS A 41 11.19 -26.12 -4.60
CA LYS A 41 11.31 -25.94 -6.05
C LYS A 41 10.62 -27.05 -6.84
N SER A 42 10.70 -28.29 -6.36
CA SER A 42 10.05 -29.45 -7.00
C SER A 42 8.54 -29.52 -6.78
N LYS A 43 8.01 -28.72 -5.86
CA LYS A 43 6.59 -28.72 -5.45
C LYS A 43 5.83 -27.50 -5.95
N VAL A 44 6.50 -26.50 -6.52
CA VAL A 44 5.85 -25.31 -7.08
C VAL A 44 5.15 -25.67 -8.37
N ILE A 45 3.84 -25.61 -8.37
CA ILE A 45 3.00 -25.87 -9.54
C ILE A 45 2.90 -24.60 -10.41
N PHE A 46 2.70 -23.44 -9.77
CA PHE A 46 2.70 -22.15 -10.44
C PHE A 46 3.09 -21.05 -9.46
N GLY A 47 3.50 -19.90 -9.97
CA GLY A 47 3.79 -18.73 -9.17
C GLY A 47 3.47 -17.43 -9.90
N ILE A 48 2.87 -16.49 -9.19
CA ILE A 48 2.59 -15.13 -9.69
C ILE A 48 3.50 -14.17 -8.96
N ILE A 49 4.06 -13.21 -9.68
CA ILE A 49 4.82 -12.12 -9.11
C ILE A 49 4.20 -10.79 -9.51
N SER A 50 4.02 -9.93 -8.52
CA SER A 50 3.58 -8.55 -8.71
C SER A 50 4.73 -7.60 -8.41
N SER A 51 5.05 -6.75 -9.37
CA SER A 51 5.98 -5.65 -9.18
C SER A 51 5.22 -4.36 -8.81
N PRO A 52 5.92 -3.28 -8.44
CA PRO A 52 5.29 -1.97 -8.28
C PRO A 52 4.51 -1.51 -9.52
N LEU A 53 4.97 -1.80 -10.73
CA LEU A 53 4.23 -1.49 -11.96
C LEU A 53 2.93 -2.30 -12.09
N THR A 54 2.95 -3.57 -11.69
CA THR A 54 1.73 -4.39 -11.65
C THR A 54 0.71 -3.77 -10.71
N LEU A 55 1.15 -3.36 -9.53
CA LEU A 55 0.29 -2.71 -8.53
C LEU A 55 -0.24 -1.38 -9.04
N GLU A 56 0.59 -0.54 -9.63
CA GLU A 56 0.17 0.74 -10.21
C GLU A 56 -0.91 0.54 -11.29
N LYS A 57 -0.72 -0.42 -12.20
CA LYS A 57 -1.71 -0.73 -13.25
C LYS A 57 -3.05 -1.21 -12.70
N ILE A 58 -3.05 -1.99 -11.61
CA ILE A 58 -4.27 -2.58 -11.03
C ILE A 58 -4.98 -1.59 -10.10
N THR A 59 -4.22 -0.84 -9.28
CA THR A 59 -4.80 -0.03 -8.19
C THR A 59 -4.81 1.47 -8.48
N SER A 60 -4.12 1.92 -9.52
CA SER A 60 -3.84 3.34 -9.82
C SER A 60 -3.10 4.08 -8.69
N ASN A 61 -2.50 3.36 -7.75
CA ASN A 61 -1.69 3.97 -6.71
C ASN A 61 -0.35 4.45 -7.27
N THR A 62 0.00 5.67 -6.98
CA THR A 62 1.26 6.28 -7.42
C THR A 62 2.45 5.38 -7.11
N ARG A 63 3.24 5.02 -8.14
CA ARG A 63 4.43 4.17 -8.07
C ARG A 63 4.16 2.79 -7.44
N GLY A 64 2.93 2.29 -7.56
CA GLY A 64 2.54 1.00 -7.01
C GLY A 64 2.58 0.93 -5.48
N ALA A 65 2.35 2.05 -4.79
CA ALA A 65 2.37 2.09 -3.34
C ALA A 65 1.33 1.13 -2.74
N ILE A 66 1.78 0.29 -1.79
CA ILE A 66 0.93 -0.69 -1.11
C ILE A 66 0.20 -0.06 0.07
N THR A 67 0.86 0.85 0.78
CA THR A 67 0.42 1.38 2.08
C THR A 67 0.42 2.90 2.15
N GLY A 68 -0.04 3.61 1.16
CA GLY A 68 -0.07 5.08 1.22
C GLY A 68 1.35 5.69 1.34
N TRP A 69 1.59 6.48 2.38
CA TRP A 69 2.86 7.19 2.57
C TRP A 69 4.02 6.25 2.95
N ALA A 70 5.17 6.42 2.28
CA ALA A 70 6.39 5.69 2.61
C ALA A 70 7.02 6.22 3.90
N PHE A 71 7.59 5.30 4.70
CA PHE A 71 8.51 5.67 5.76
C PHE A 71 9.84 6.07 5.14
N LYS A 72 10.20 7.34 5.21
CA LYS A 72 11.55 7.84 4.94
C LYS A 72 12.37 7.80 6.23
N ASN A 73 13.69 7.93 6.10
CA ASN A 73 14.67 7.84 7.21
C ASN A 73 14.44 8.84 8.38
N ASN A 74 13.67 9.88 8.19
CA ASN A 74 13.16 10.64 9.33
C ASN A 74 12.05 9.82 9.98
N PRO A 75 12.12 9.57 11.30
CA PRO A 75 11.00 8.96 12.00
C PRO A 75 9.79 9.85 11.75
N ILE A 76 8.90 9.38 10.87
CA ILE A 76 7.53 9.88 10.91
C ILE A 76 7.12 9.56 12.33
N PRO A 77 6.75 10.53 13.17
CA PRO A 77 6.19 10.22 14.44
C PRO A 77 5.05 9.26 14.12
N SER A 78 5.27 7.97 14.36
CA SER A 78 4.18 7.01 14.31
C SER A 78 3.24 7.52 15.37
N GLU A 79 2.24 8.26 14.95
CA GLU A 79 1.24 8.79 15.85
C GLU A 79 0.42 7.61 16.31
N THR A 80 1.00 6.82 17.20
CA THR A 80 0.37 5.68 17.86
C THR A 80 -0.84 6.08 18.69
N ARG A 81 -1.11 7.40 18.80
CA ARG A 81 -2.25 7.90 19.56
C ARG A 81 -3.50 7.93 18.71
N MET A 82 -4.53 7.23 19.15
CA MET A 82 -5.87 7.22 18.53
C MET A 82 -6.44 8.64 18.28
N GLN A 83 -6.05 9.63 19.05
CA GLN A 83 -6.44 11.04 18.85
C GLN A 83 -5.92 11.60 17.51
N SER A 84 -4.77 11.16 17.06
CA SER A 84 -4.17 11.63 15.81
C SER A 84 -4.90 11.07 14.59
N ILE A 85 -5.36 9.82 14.66
CA ILE A 85 -6.20 9.22 13.61
C ILE A 85 -7.49 10.03 13.45
N LYS A 86 -8.10 10.50 14.55
CA LYS A 86 -9.29 11.35 14.47
C LYS A 86 -9.04 12.70 13.79
N ARG A 87 -7.82 13.23 13.85
CA ARG A 87 -7.44 14.48 13.18
C ARG A 87 -7.12 14.28 11.72
N SER A 88 -6.65 13.12 11.33
CA SER A 88 -6.20 12.85 9.96
C SER A 88 -7.32 12.92 8.93
N ILE A 89 -8.58 12.79 9.33
CA ILE A 89 -9.73 12.89 8.42
C ILE A 89 -10.04 14.34 7.99
N PHE A 90 -9.48 15.35 8.65
CA PHE A 90 -9.74 16.75 8.32
C PHE A 90 -8.80 17.21 7.20
N THR A 91 -9.34 17.96 6.26
CA THR A 91 -8.57 18.67 5.25
C THR A 91 -8.45 20.16 5.61
N PRO A 92 -7.54 20.91 4.99
CA PRO A 92 -7.51 22.38 5.13
C PRO A 92 -8.79 23.09 4.69
N LEU A 93 -9.59 22.41 3.86
CA LEU A 93 -10.83 22.97 3.36
C LEU A 93 -11.99 22.69 4.32
N LYS A 94 -12.76 23.74 4.61
CA LYS A 94 -13.91 23.61 5.50
C LYS A 94 -14.93 22.62 4.94
N ASP A 95 -15.39 21.69 5.79
CA ASP A 95 -16.44 20.73 5.49
C ASP A 95 -16.09 19.66 4.46
N ILE A 96 -14.82 19.55 4.11
CA ILE A 96 -14.28 18.48 3.29
C ILE A 96 -13.47 17.54 4.18
N TYR A 97 -13.82 16.27 4.13
CA TYR A 97 -13.17 15.21 4.91
C TYR A 97 -12.49 14.21 3.98
N GLN A 98 -11.43 13.59 4.45
CA GLN A 98 -10.72 12.54 3.74
C GLN A 98 -10.79 11.21 4.48
N ALA A 99 -10.74 10.10 3.74
CA ALA A 99 -10.71 8.75 4.28
C ALA A 99 -9.88 7.83 3.37
N GLY A 100 -9.51 6.67 3.86
CA GLY A 100 -8.79 5.66 3.10
C GLY A 100 -7.31 5.58 3.42
N GLN A 101 -6.58 4.82 2.60
CA GLN A 101 -5.19 4.46 2.89
C GLN A 101 -4.19 5.63 2.87
N TRP A 102 -4.52 6.75 2.23
CA TRP A 102 -3.67 7.94 2.17
C TRP A 102 -3.93 8.93 3.31
N THR A 103 -4.92 8.65 4.17
CA THR A 103 -5.33 9.55 5.24
C THR A 103 -4.42 9.50 6.45
N PHE A 104 -3.86 8.32 6.75
CA PHE A 104 -3.04 8.08 7.95
C PHE A 104 -1.94 7.05 7.67
N SER A 105 -0.79 7.19 8.32
CA SER A 105 0.34 6.23 8.24
C SER A 105 0.71 5.73 9.65
N PRO A 106 0.98 4.41 9.83
CA PRO A 106 0.93 3.35 8.81
C PRO A 106 -0.51 3.06 8.38
N SER A 107 -0.72 2.91 7.07
CA SER A 107 -2.03 2.62 6.53
C SER A 107 -2.24 1.10 6.32
N GLY A 108 -3.43 0.76 5.92
CA GLY A 108 -3.86 -0.60 5.65
C GLY A 108 -5.37 -0.71 5.76
N LEU A 109 -5.92 -1.88 5.50
CA LEU A 109 -7.36 -2.09 5.50
C LEU A 109 -8.04 -1.65 6.81
N PRO A 110 -7.54 -1.98 8.03
CA PRO A 110 -8.16 -1.54 9.27
C PRO A 110 -8.21 -0.01 9.40
N ILE A 111 -7.13 0.67 9.04
CA ILE A 111 -7.05 2.14 9.09
C ILE A 111 -7.96 2.79 8.05
N SER A 112 -8.07 2.21 6.86
CA SER A 112 -8.97 2.70 5.81
C SER A 112 -10.44 2.62 6.25
N ILE A 113 -10.84 1.51 6.89
CA ILE A 113 -12.18 1.34 7.45
C ILE A 113 -12.43 2.34 8.58
N LEU A 114 -11.46 2.48 9.51
CA LEU A 114 -11.59 3.39 10.65
C LEU A 114 -11.72 4.85 10.21
N THR A 115 -10.88 5.30 9.29
CA THR A 115 -10.93 6.68 8.79
C THR A 115 -12.22 6.94 8.00
N GLY A 116 -12.71 5.94 7.24
CA GLY A 116 -14.01 5.99 6.59
C GLY A 116 -15.15 6.19 7.58
N LYS A 117 -15.18 5.39 8.65
CA LYS A 117 -16.17 5.54 9.73
C LYS A 117 -16.08 6.92 10.40
N LEU A 118 -14.88 7.38 10.76
CA LEU A 118 -14.69 8.67 11.42
C LEU A 118 -15.15 9.85 10.54
N ALA A 119 -14.87 9.81 9.24
CA ALA A 119 -15.34 10.81 8.29
C ALA A 119 -16.87 10.80 8.18
N ALA A 120 -17.49 9.62 8.02
CA ALA A 120 -18.94 9.47 7.97
C ALA A 120 -19.62 9.98 9.23
N ASP A 121 -19.10 9.65 10.42
CA ASP A 121 -19.63 10.13 11.71
C ASP A 121 -19.59 11.66 11.81
N LYS A 122 -18.55 12.30 11.23
CA LYS A 122 -18.44 13.77 11.22
C LYS A 122 -19.47 14.42 10.30
N VAL A 123 -19.65 13.88 9.10
CA VAL A 123 -20.67 14.34 8.15
C VAL A 123 -22.06 14.18 8.76
N HIS A 124 -22.36 13.01 9.29
CA HIS A 124 -23.65 12.72 9.91
C HIS A 124 -23.98 13.71 11.06
N LYS A 125 -23.06 13.90 12.00
CA LYS A 125 -23.24 14.85 13.11
C LYS A 125 -23.46 16.27 12.64
N LYS A 126 -22.86 16.66 11.51
CA LYS A 126 -23.01 17.99 10.97
C LYS A 126 -24.40 18.18 10.35
N LEU A 127 -24.84 17.22 9.53
CA LEU A 127 -26.14 17.26 8.89
C LEU A 127 -27.28 17.35 9.93
N HIS A 128 -27.21 16.57 11.01
CA HIS A 128 -28.22 16.64 12.08
C HIS A 128 -28.24 17.96 12.88
N LYS A 129 -27.14 18.74 12.85
CA LYS A 129 -27.15 20.09 13.43
C LYS A 129 -27.87 21.12 12.57
N PHE A 130 -27.98 20.90 11.27
CA PHE A 130 -28.69 21.77 10.35
C PHE A 130 -30.20 21.49 10.31
N GLN A 131 -30.65 20.36 10.85
CA GLN A 131 -32.06 19.95 10.89
C GLN A 131 -32.76 20.36 12.19
N ARG A 132 -32.05 20.98 13.13
CA ARG A 132 -32.60 21.57 14.38
C ARG A 132 -32.48 23.08 14.33
#